data_0eed479d9104434fcc7f4dea94528264
#
_entry.id   0eed479d9104434fcc7f4dea94528264
#
_cell.length_a   1.000
_cell.length_b   1.000
_cell.length_c   1.000
_cell.angle_alpha   90.00
_cell.angle_beta   90.00
_cell.angle_gamma   90.00
#
_symmetry.space_group_name_H-M   'P 1'
#
loop_
_entity.id
_entity.type
_entity.pdbx_description
1 polymer ?
#
loop_
_entity_poly.entity_id
_entity_poly.type
_entity_poly.pdbx_seq_one_letter_code
_entity_poly.pdbx_strand_id
1 'polypeptide(L)'
;MFGQRGRRWARVALAAVAGGALAFGVAGAASAAPATGVAKAVEGTEVALKLDGKPRTTSALALKIDGKLVPAFCIDYRTAVKLDGKYEEGTWDESQVKNLGKVQWVLTHGYPNADSAKLLAAAGVDTKVGKKRLETLLYFGTQTAVWHFSDGIELGAWEKGLLARDQYEVITKVRDYLVKNATDQPEPRAELSVDPANATATVGAKAGPFTVKGPAGAITVAATGGAAVDAEGKPVTTIANGGQFWLTAEGAGTVNVTLTAQDSVSFGRVFLFTGTKKAQKLILGGSTGATVTAKAAASFTAAPSSPTPTPTVSASPTPSGTPTATTPPASPAPSTSPASGGGALPLTGSPIAAAATAGVLLLAAGAVTVLMVRRRKVRFTA
;
A
#
# COMPACT_ATOMS: atom_id res chain seq x y z
N MET A 1 7.82 69.63 0.76
CA MET A 1 9.15 69.72 1.43
C MET A 1 9.73 68.33 1.53
N PHE A 2 10.85 68.12 0.85
CA PHE A 2 11.95 67.17 1.06
C PHE A 2 11.60 65.71 1.31
N GLY A 3 12.16 64.70 0.70
CA GLY A 3 13.27 64.61 -0.28
C GLY A 3 13.55 63.19 -0.60
N GLN A 4 13.88 62.94 -1.83
CA GLN A 4 14.38 61.68 -2.39
C GLN A 4 15.66 61.20 -1.68
N ARG A 5 15.87 59.89 -1.61
CA ARG A 5 17.19 59.29 -1.87
C ARG A 5 17.05 57.82 -2.29
N GLY A 6 17.36 57.58 -3.51
CA GLY A 6 17.56 56.27 -4.10
C GLY A 6 18.86 55.62 -3.66
N ARG A 7 18.89 54.28 -3.76
CA ARG A 7 20.15 53.52 -3.85
C ARG A 7 19.97 52.32 -4.78
N ARG A 8 20.53 52.51 -5.99
CA ARG A 8 20.81 51.41 -6.94
C ARG A 8 21.86 50.52 -6.33
N TRP A 9 21.63 49.22 -6.33
CA TRP A 9 22.68 48.22 -6.18
C TRP A 9 22.69 47.24 -7.36
N ALA A 10 23.90 47.02 -7.80
CA ALA A 10 24.34 46.46 -9.03
C ALA A 10 23.97 44.97 -9.17
N ARG A 11 23.75 44.61 -10.47
CA ARG A 11 23.70 43.25 -10.97
C ARG A 11 25.09 42.63 -10.88
N VAL A 12 25.22 41.49 -10.20
CA VAL A 12 26.34 40.55 -10.39
C VAL A 12 25.73 39.27 -10.91
N ALA A 13 25.96 38.98 -12.17
CA ALA A 13 25.71 37.70 -12.77
C ALA A 13 26.87 36.76 -12.37
N LEU A 14 26.58 35.71 -11.64
CA LEU A 14 27.49 34.59 -11.43
C LEU A 14 26.92 33.39 -12.19
N ALA A 15 27.55 33.06 -13.29
CA ALA A 15 27.33 31.80 -13.98
C ALA A 15 28.09 30.70 -13.20
N ALA A 16 27.38 29.83 -12.50
CA ALA A 16 27.92 28.61 -11.95
C ALA A 16 27.44 27.44 -12.82
N VAL A 17 28.37 26.83 -13.52
CA VAL A 17 28.19 25.54 -14.15
C VAL A 17 28.09 24.51 -13.03
N ALA A 18 26.91 23.95 -12.83
CA ALA A 18 26.66 22.94 -11.82
C ALA A 18 26.60 21.59 -12.49
N GLY A 19 27.55 20.73 -12.15
CA GLY A 19 27.43 19.29 -12.33
C GLY A 19 26.26 18.77 -11.48
N GLY A 20 25.25 18.17 -12.16
CA GLY A 20 24.03 17.69 -11.52
C GLY A 20 24.29 16.41 -10.74
N ALA A 21 24.49 16.50 -9.44
CA ALA A 21 24.19 15.40 -8.53
C ALA A 21 22.68 15.46 -8.23
N LEU A 22 21.90 14.58 -8.82
CA LEU A 22 20.51 14.34 -8.44
C LEU A 22 20.53 13.75 -7.03
N ALA A 23 20.46 14.60 -6.03
CA ALA A 23 20.09 14.21 -4.69
C ALA A 23 18.60 13.83 -4.71
N PHE A 24 18.31 12.53 -4.82
CA PHE A 24 16.99 11.98 -4.52
C PHE A 24 16.76 12.18 -3.02
N GLY A 25 16.17 13.30 -2.67
CA GLY A 25 15.62 13.50 -1.34
C GLY A 25 14.59 12.41 -1.09
N VAL A 26 14.87 11.53 -0.15
CA VAL A 26 13.85 10.68 0.46
C VAL A 26 12.89 11.66 1.13
N ALA A 27 11.82 12.03 0.44
CA ALA A 27 10.69 12.69 1.06
C ALA A 27 10.14 11.67 2.06
N GLY A 28 10.54 11.83 3.34
CA GLY A 28 9.95 11.07 4.42
C GLY A 28 8.44 11.24 4.33
N ALA A 29 7.70 10.14 4.25
CA ALA A 29 6.26 10.16 4.31
C ALA A 29 5.85 10.95 5.57
N ALA A 30 5.22 12.11 5.37
CA ALA A 30 4.62 12.85 6.46
C ALA A 30 3.47 11.99 6.96
N SER A 31 3.62 11.38 8.15
CA SER A 31 2.53 10.63 8.77
C SER A 31 1.37 11.57 8.98
N ALA A 32 0.29 11.37 8.25
CA ALA A 32 -0.94 12.13 8.45
C ALA A 32 -1.45 11.89 9.88
N ALA A 33 -1.94 12.95 10.53
CA ALA A 33 -2.58 12.78 11.84
C ALA A 33 -3.79 11.83 11.71
N PRO A 34 -4.04 10.97 12.72
CA PRO A 34 -5.19 10.07 12.69
C PRO A 34 -6.49 10.82 12.46
N ALA A 35 -7.33 10.31 11.56
CA ALA A 35 -8.63 10.90 11.30
C ALA A 35 -9.56 10.76 12.51
N THR A 36 -10.45 11.73 12.70
CA THR A 36 -11.45 11.68 13.78
C THR A 36 -12.85 11.78 13.22
N GLY A 37 -13.80 11.05 13.84
CA GLY A 37 -15.19 11.07 13.43
C GLY A 37 -16.15 11.02 14.62
N VAL A 38 -17.40 11.41 14.38
CA VAL A 38 -18.48 11.33 15.37
C VAL A 38 -19.49 10.29 14.90
N ALA A 39 -19.76 9.28 15.73
CA ALA A 39 -20.68 8.21 15.37
C ALA A 39 -22.15 8.71 15.36
N LYS A 40 -22.88 8.36 14.31
CA LYS A 40 -24.28 8.71 14.10
C LYS A 40 -25.09 7.48 13.70
N ALA A 41 -26.31 7.36 14.21
CA ALA A 41 -27.29 6.47 13.62
C ALA A 41 -27.88 7.12 12.37
N VAL A 42 -28.14 6.31 11.34
CA VAL A 42 -28.79 6.78 10.11
C VAL A 42 -30.30 6.57 10.25
N GLU A 43 -31.06 7.67 10.32
CA GLU A 43 -32.49 7.65 10.51
C GLU A 43 -33.25 6.94 9.37
N GLY A 44 -34.30 6.20 9.70
CA GLY A 44 -35.16 5.49 8.76
C GLY A 44 -34.50 4.25 8.15
N THR A 45 -33.45 3.75 8.80
CA THR A 45 -32.75 2.51 8.36
C THR A 45 -32.97 1.34 9.34
N GLU A 46 -33.93 1.44 10.24
CA GLU A 46 -34.20 0.43 11.25
C GLU A 46 -34.59 -0.91 10.59
N VAL A 47 -33.98 -1.98 11.10
CA VAL A 47 -34.37 -3.36 10.78
C VAL A 47 -34.43 -4.19 12.06
N ALA A 48 -35.38 -5.13 12.10
CA ALA A 48 -35.47 -6.13 13.15
C ALA A 48 -35.01 -7.48 12.59
N LEU A 49 -33.97 -8.06 13.15
CA LEU A 49 -33.35 -9.32 12.73
C LEU A 49 -33.17 -10.26 13.92
N LYS A 50 -33.13 -11.55 13.67
CA LYS A 50 -32.72 -12.53 14.68
C LYS A 50 -31.21 -12.70 14.61
N LEU A 51 -30.50 -12.25 15.63
CA LEU A 51 -29.04 -12.29 15.70
C LEU A 51 -28.62 -13.11 16.92
N ASP A 52 -27.78 -14.12 16.74
CA ASP A 52 -27.40 -15.08 17.82
C ASP A 52 -28.64 -15.67 18.52
N GLY A 53 -29.65 -16.03 17.75
CA GLY A 53 -30.91 -16.61 18.25
C GLY A 53 -31.85 -15.62 18.96
N LYS A 54 -31.52 -14.33 19.04
CA LYS A 54 -32.33 -13.30 19.73
C LYS A 54 -32.82 -12.20 18.76
N PRO A 55 -34.09 -11.81 18.84
CA PRO A 55 -34.58 -10.63 18.12
C PRO A 55 -33.83 -9.36 18.53
N ARG A 56 -33.41 -8.58 17.56
CA ARG A 56 -32.71 -7.30 17.73
C ARG A 56 -33.18 -6.30 16.70
N THR A 57 -33.48 -5.08 17.16
CA THR A 57 -33.67 -3.93 16.28
C THR A 57 -32.38 -3.13 16.25
N THR A 58 -31.94 -2.75 15.06
CA THR A 58 -30.70 -2.03 14.84
C THR A 58 -30.83 -1.07 13.66
N SER A 59 -30.07 0.01 13.66
CA SER A 59 -30.01 1.02 12.59
C SER A 59 -28.65 1.00 11.93
N ALA A 60 -28.56 1.44 10.68
CA ALA A 60 -27.29 1.67 10.03
C ALA A 60 -26.50 2.77 10.75
N LEU A 61 -25.18 2.68 10.72
CA LEU A 61 -24.27 3.64 11.34
C LEU A 61 -23.46 4.40 10.28
N ALA A 62 -23.09 5.62 10.64
CA ALA A 62 -22.14 6.44 9.90
C ALA A 62 -21.18 7.13 10.88
N LEU A 63 -20.00 7.47 10.39
CA LEU A 63 -19.08 8.41 11.03
C LEU A 63 -19.15 9.76 10.32
N LYS A 64 -19.32 10.84 11.07
CA LYS A 64 -19.20 12.20 10.55
C LYS A 64 -17.74 12.61 10.63
N ILE A 65 -17.06 12.60 9.49
CA ILE A 65 -15.63 12.94 9.32
C ILE A 65 -15.56 14.18 8.43
N ASP A 66 -14.91 15.25 8.86
CA ASP A 66 -14.80 16.54 8.14
C ASP A 66 -16.14 17.05 7.59
N GLY A 67 -17.19 16.92 8.40
CA GLY A 67 -18.53 17.36 8.04
C GLY A 67 -19.33 16.37 7.17
N LYS A 68 -18.71 15.37 6.56
CA LYS A 68 -19.36 14.35 5.71
C LYS A 68 -19.79 13.14 6.52
N LEU A 69 -20.97 12.59 6.22
CA LEU A 69 -21.42 11.30 6.77
C LEU A 69 -20.89 10.18 5.89
N VAL A 70 -20.06 9.33 6.47
CA VAL A 70 -19.44 8.17 5.79
C VAL A 70 -20.02 6.90 6.43
N PRO A 71 -20.56 5.95 5.68
CA PRO A 71 -21.07 4.69 6.22
C PRO A 71 -20.01 4.00 7.09
N ALA A 72 -20.43 3.45 8.22
CA ALA A 72 -19.56 2.70 9.12
C ALA A 72 -20.27 1.42 9.57
N PHE A 73 -19.49 0.38 9.88
CA PHE A 73 -19.96 -0.91 10.34
C PHE A 73 -19.43 -1.22 11.73
N CYS A 74 -20.22 -1.94 12.52
CA CYS A 74 -19.83 -2.43 13.83
C CYS A 74 -18.92 -3.65 13.70
N ILE A 75 -17.82 -3.67 14.43
CA ILE A 75 -16.90 -4.80 14.57
C ILE A 75 -16.67 -5.21 16.04
N ASP A 76 -17.62 -4.93 16.90
CA ASP A 76 -17.68 -5.30 18.31
C ASP A 76 -19.16 -5.39 18.73
N TYR A 77 -19.87 -6.40 18.24
CA TYR A 77 -21.32 -6.58 18.37
C TYR A 77 -21.81 -6.56 19.83
N ARG A 78 -20.99 -7.07 20.76
CA ARG A 78 -21.40 -7.21 22.18
C ARG A 78 -21.25 -5.94 22.99
N THR A 79 -20.71 -4.88 22.39
CA THR A 79 -20.50 -3.56 23.02
C THR A 79 -21.42 -2.53 22.36
N ALA A 80 -22.08 -1.70 23.17
CA ALA A 80 -22.95 -0.65 22.64
C ALA A 80 -22.14 0.47 21.97
N VAL A 81 -22.64 0.98 20.83
CA VAL A 81 -22.09 2.16 20.19
C VAL A 81 -22.33 3.41 21.06
N LYS A 82 -21.37 4.30 21.12
CA LYS A 82 -21.57 5.63 21.71
C LYS A 82 -21.92 6.62 20.61
N LEU A 83 -23.23 6.78 20.36
CA LEU A 83 -23.71 7.81 19.44
C LEU A 83 -23.31 9.20 19.96
N ASP A 84 -23.03 10.12 19.04
CA ASP A 84 -22.48 11.45 19.27
C ASP A 84 -21.12 11.47 19.98
N GLY A 85 -20.55 10.30 20.20
CA GLY A 85 -19.20 10.13 20.74
C GLY A 85 -18.13 10.36 19.69
N LYS A 86 -16.95 10.82 20.11
CA LYS A 86 -15.78 11.01 19.28
C LYS A 86 -15.01 9.69 19.16
N TYR A 87 -14.68 9.32 17.93
CA TYR A 87 -13.87 8.18 17.57
C TYR A 87 -12.63 8.68 16.85
N GLU A 88 -11.53 7.98 17.04
CA GLU A 88 -10.23 8.27 16.41
C GLU A 88 -9.78 7.04 15.65
N GLU A 89 -9.16 7.25 14.52
CA GLU A 89 -8.60 6.23 13.67
C GLU A 89 -7.47 5.49 14.39
N GLY A 90 -7.52 4.16 14.32
CA GLY A 90 -6.50 3.26 14.86
C GLY A 90 -6.13 2.19 13.84
N THR A 91 -5.20 1.32 14.21
CA THR A 91 -4.79 0.16 13.43
C THR A 91 -5.67 -1.06 13.71
N TRP A 92 -5.62 -2.04 12.83
CA TRP A 92 -6.30 -3.32 13.06
C TRP A 92 -5.79 -4.00 14.34
N ASP A 93 -4.47 -3.94 14.59
CA ASP A 93 -3.86 -4.51 15.80
C ASP A 93 -4.37 -3.82 17.08
N GLU A 94 -4.51 -2.49 17.09
CA GLU A 94 -5.08 -1.75 18.21
C GLU A 94 -6.53 -2.13 18.46
N SER A 95 -7.28 -2.47 17.44
CA SER A 95 -8.68 -2.87 17.55
C SER A 95 -8.84 -4.23 18.26
N GLN A 96 -7.85 -5.11 18.21
CA GLN A 96 -7.90 -6.48 18.72
C GLN A 96 -9.07 -7.32 18.13
N VAL A 97 -9.60 -6.91 16.97
CA VAL A 97 -10.67 -7.63 16.25
C VAL A 97 -10.04 -8.63 15.28
N LYS A 98 -10.58 -9.85 15.27
CA LYS A 98 -10.09 -10.92 14.40
C LYS A 98 -10.66 -10.84 12.99
N ASN A 99 -10.00 -11.52 12.05
CA ASN A 99 -10.47 -11.71 10.68
C ASN A 99 -10.76 -10.41 9.90
N LEU A 100 -10.11 -9.30 10.26
CA LEU A 100 -10.31 -8.03 9.57
C LEU A 100 -9.89 -8.07 8.10
N GLY A 101 -8.99 -8.96 7.70
CA GLY A 101 -8.69 -9.22 6.29
C GLY A 101 -9.91 -9.69 5.50
N LYS A 102 -10.71 -10.61 6.05
CA LYS A 102 -11.99 -11.06 5.45
C LYS A 102 -13.05 -9.96 5.52
N VAL A 103 -13.11 -9.20 6.61
CA VAL A 103 -13.98 -8.02 6.71
C VAL A 103 -13.64 -7.01 5.62
N GLN A 104 -12.36 -6.76 5.33
CA GLN A 104 -11.93 -5.87 4.25
C GLN A 104 -12.44 -6.35 2.88
N TRP A 105 -12.37 -7.66 2.62
CA TRP A 105 -12.96 -8.22 1.41
C TRP A 105 -14.47 -7.98 1.33
N VAL A 106 -15.19 -8.22 2.44
CA VAL A 106 -16.62 -7.95 2.54
C VAL A 106 -16.95 -6.48 2.25
N LEU A 107 -16.18 -5.53 2.80
CA LEU A 107 -16.36 -4.11 2.55
C LEU A 107 -16.08 -3.73 1.08
N THR A 108 -15.09 -4.36 0.45
CA THR A 108 -14.75 -4.12 -0.96
C THR A 108 -15.86 -4.59 -1.91
N HIS A 109 -16.48 -5.73 -1.60
CA HIS A 109 -17.46 -6.40 -2.47
C HIS A 109 -18.91 -6.24 -2.01
N GLY A 110 -19.12 -5.57 -0.87
CA GLY A 110 -20.42 -5.26 -0.29
C GLY A 110 -20.82 -3.79 -0.47
N TYR A 111 -21.95 -3.43 0.10
CA TYR A 111 -22.42 -2.05 0.14
C TYR A 111 -21.55 -1.21 1.11
N PRO A 112 -21.18 0.05 0.79
CA PRO A 112 -21.58 0.83 -0.39
C PRO A 112 -20.59 0.77 -1.57
N ASN A 113 -19.48 0.03 -1.47
CA ASN A 113 -18.37 0.10 -2.44
C ASN A 113 -18.62 -0.72 -3.71
N ALA A 114 -19.39 -1.80 -3.61
CA ALA A 114 -19.80 -2.56 -4.78
C ALA A 114 -20.98 -1.91 -5.52
N ASP A 115 -21.01 -2.06 -6.83
CA ASP A 115 -22.21 -1.74 -7.62
C ASP A 115 -23.39 -2.60 -7.15
N SER A 116 -24.49 -1.94 -6.75
CA SER A 116 -25.64 -2.63 -6.14
C SER A 116 -26.28 -3.66 -7.09
N ALA A 117 -26.36 -3.38 -8.39
CA ALA A 117 -26.96 -4.31 -9.34
C ALA A 117 -26.08 -5.57 -9.54
N LYS A 118 -24.76 -5.37 -9.61
CA LYS A 118 -23.79 -6.48 -9.69
C LYS A 118 -23.80 -7.32 -8.42
N LEU A 119 -23.86 -6.67 -7.24
CA LEU A 119 -23.93 -7.37 -5.95
C LEU A 119 -25.20 -8.22 -5.85
N LEU A 120 -26.36 -7.68 -6.21
CA LEU A 120 -27.62 -8.42 -6.23
C LEU A 120 -27.59 -9.61 -7.20
N ALA A 121 -27.08 -9.39 -8.41
CA ALA A 121 -26.94 -10.47 -9.41
C ALA A 121 -26.02 -11.58 -8.91
N ALA A 122 -24.87 -11.23 -8.35
CA ALA A 122 -23.91 -12.19 -7.80
C ALA A 122 -24.47 -12.96 -6.58
N ALA A 123 -25.30 -12.31 -5.76
CA ALA A 123 -26.01 -12.94 -4.64
C ALA A 123 -27.28 -13.71 -5.05
N GLY A 124 -27.65 -13.72 -6.34
CA GLY A 124 -28.88 -14.37 -6.83
C GLY A 124 -30.15 -13.75 -6.25
N VAL A 125 -30.18 -12.42 -6.13
CA VAL A 125 -31.32 -11.65 -5.60
C VAL A 125 -32.08 -11.00 -6.76
N ASP A 126 -33.37 -11.33 -6.87
CA ASP A 126 -34.33 -10.57 -7.65
C ASP A 126 -35.31 -9.90 -6.67
N THR A 127 -35.44 -8.58 -6.75
CA THR A 127 -36.29 -7.83 -5.81
C THR A 127 -36.89 -6.60 -6.46
N LYS A 128 -38.11 -6.24 -6.00
CA LYS A 128 -38.83 -5.02 -6.40
C LYS A 128 -38.79 -3.95 -5.30
N VAL A 129 -37.96 -4.14 -4.28
CA VAL A 129 -37.82 -3.17 -3.17
C VAL A 129 -37.31 -1.84 -3.71
N GLY A 130 -37.93 -0.73 -3.31
CA GLY A 130 -37.54 0.61 -3.73
C GLY A 130 -36.13 0.98 -3.28
N LYS A 131 -35.43 1.79 -4.08
CA LYS A 131 -33.98 2.09 -3.97
C LYS A 131 -33.52 2.42 -2.55
N LYS A 132 -34.17 3.38 -1.85
CA LYS A 132 -33.75 3.79 -0.49
C LYS A 132 -33.82 2.63 0.51
N ARG A 133 -34.86 1.82 0.45
CA ARG A 133 -35.00 0.64 1.30
C ARG A 133 -34.01 -0.45 0.92
N LEU A 134 -33.79 -0.64 -0.37
CA LEU A 134 -32.80 -1.58 -0.88
C LEU A 134 -31.40 -1.27 -0.36
N GLU A 135 -30.96 -0.01 -0.37
CA GLU A 135 -29.69 0.42 0.19
C GLU A 135 -29.55 0.03 1.67
N THR A 136 -30.63 0.18 2.45
CA THR A 136 -30.68 -0.29 3.85
C THR A 136 -30.48 -1.81 3.93
N LEU A 137 -31.15 -2.58 3.09
CA LEU A 137 -31.04 -4.04 3.09
C LEU A 137 -29.65 -4.49 2.67
N LEU A 138 -29.02 -3.85 1.68
CA LEU A 138 -27.65 -4.11 1.27
C LEU A 138 -26.65 -3.76 2.38
N TYR A 139 -26.87 -2.65 3.10
CA TYR A 139 -26.08 -2.32 4.30
C TYR A 139 -26.15 -3.46 5.33
N PHE A 140 -27.35 -3.98 5.64
CA PHE A 140 -27.47 -5.07 6.63
C PHE A 140 -27.02 -6.43 6.11
N GLY A 141 -27.10 -6.69 4.82
CA GLY A 141 -26.42 -7.83 4.20
C GLY A 141 -24.91 -7.79 4.43
N THR A 142 -24.32 -6.62 4.23
CA THR A 142 -22.88 -6.38 4.48
C THR A 142 -22.58 -6.41 5.99
N GLN A 143 -23.34 -5.72 6.84
CA GLN A 143 -23.12 -5.69 8.30
C GLN A 143 -23.20 -7.09 8.94
N THR A 144 -24.15 -7.92 8.53
CA THR A 144 -24.27 -9.29 9.06
C THR A 144 -23.13 -10.20 8.60
N ALA A 145 -22.56 -9.98 7.41
CA ALA A 145 -21.32 -10.64 6.97
C ALA A 145 -20.09 -10.14 7.76
N VAL A 146 -20.02 -8.84 8.05
CA VAL A 146 -18.99 -8.26 8.93
C VAL A 146 -19.04 -8.90 10.31
N TRP A 147 -20.22 -8.95 10.96
CA TRP A 147 -20.38 -9.56 12.29
C TRP A 147 -20.07 -11.06 12.31
N HIS A 148 -20.33 -11.76 11.22
CA HIS A 148 -19.94 -13.17 11.10
C HIS A 148 -18.42 -13.34 11.27
N PHE A 149 -17.62 -12.50 10.64
CA PHE A 149 -16.16 -12.60 10.72
C PHE A 149 -15.57 -11.95 11.98
N SER A 150 -16.05 -10.77 12.38
CA SER A 150 -15.49 -10.01 13.52
C SER A 150 -15.88 -10.59 14.87
N ASP A 151 -17.11 -11.10 15.00
CA ASP A 151 -17.71 -11.43 16.28
C ASP A 151 -18.26 -12.87 16.37
N GLY A 152 -18.30 -13.60 15.24
CA GLY A 152 -18.91 -14.93 15.16
C GLY A 152 -20.43 -14.90 15.29
N ILE A 153 -21.10 -13.78 14.95
CA ILE A 153 -22.56 -13.65 15.07
C ILE A 153 -23.27 -14.30 13.89
N GLU A 154 -24.24 -15.14 14.19
CA GLU A 154 -25.05 -15.81 13.17
C GLU A 154 -26.38 -15.10 12.95
N LEU A 155 -26.73 -14.90 11.66
CA LEU A 155 -28.05 -14.46 11.26
C LEU A 155 -29.02 -15.65 11.38
N GLY A 156 -29.97 -15.57 12.33
CA GLY A 156 -30.97 -16.61 12.54
C GLY A 156 -32.01 -16.67 11.42
N ALA A 157 -32.76 -17.76 11.33
CA ALA A 157 -33.82 -17.93 10.35
C ALA A 157 -34.88 -16.82 10.44
N TRP A 158 -35.55 -16.57 9.30
CA TRP A 158 -36.64 -15.62 9.24
C TRP A 158 -37.71 -15.92 10.30
N GLU A 159 -38.21 -14.85 10.91
CA GLU A 159 -39.25 -14.91 11.92
C GLU A 159 -40.34 -13.88 11.61
N LYS A 160 -41.60 -14.33 11.63
CA LYS A 160 -42.78 -13.45 11.42
C LYS A 160 -42.82 -12.36 12.50
N GLY A 161 -43.04 -11.12 12.09
CA GLY A 161 -43.14 -9.96 12.98
C GLY A 161 -41.83 -9.19 13.16
N LEU A 162 -40.71 -9.67 12.63
CA LEU A 162 -39.47 -8.92 12.59
C LEU A 162 -39.34 -8.10 11.31
N LEU A 163 -38.92 -8.71 10.23
CA LEU A 163 -38.76 -8.07 8.92
C LEU A 163 -39.64 -8.78 7.88
N ALA A 164 -40.12 -8.07 6.86
CA ALA A 164 -40.83 -8.70 5.75
C ALA A 164 -39.93 -9.77 5.10
N ARG A 165 -40.53 -10.89 4.69
CA ARG A 165 -39.76 -12.06 4.24
C ARG A 165 -38.91 -11.77 3.02
N ASP A 166 -39.44 -11.06 2.03
CA ASP A 166 -38.74 -10.64 0.83
C ASP A 166 -37.53 -9.76 1.15
N GLN A 167 -37.65 -8.85 2.12
CA GLN A 167 -36.57 -8.00 2.59
C GLN A 167 -35.51 -8.81 3.37
N TYR A 168 -35.92 -9.76 4.19
CA TYR A 168 -35.03 -10.65 4.88
C TYR A 168 -34.22 -11.51 3.89
N GLU A 169 -34.82 -11.99 2.82
CA GLU A 169 -34.16 -12.78 1.77
C GLU A 169 -33.06 -11.97 1.08
N VAL A 170 -33.23 -10.66 0.85
CA VAL A 170 -32.17 -9.80 0.33
C VAL A 170 -30.95 -9.80 1.26
N ILE A 171 -31.19 -9.56 2.57
CA ILE A 171 -30.11 -9.52 3.57
C ILE A 171 -29.37 -10.86 3.62
N THR A 172 -30.10 -11.97 3.69
CA THR A 172 -29.52 -13.31 3.83
C THR A 172 -28.69 -13.70 2.62
N LYS A 173 -29.24 -13.54 1.39
CA LYS A 173 -28.52 -13.91 0.17
C LYS A 173 -27.26 -13.06 -0.03
N VAL A 174 -27.32 -11.76 0.23
CA VAL A 174 -26.15 -10.87 0.16
C VAL A 174 -25.11 -11.27 1.20
N ARG A 175 -25.53 -11.49 2.46
CA ARG A 175 -24.64 -11.99 3.53
C ARG A 175 -23.96 -13.29 3.12
N ASP A 176 -24.72 -14.27 2.65
CA ASP A 176 -24.22 -15.61 2.31
C ASP A 176 -23.24 -15.56 1.14
N TYR A 177 -23.52 -14.74 0.12
CA TYR A 177 -22.59 -14.48 -0.98
C TYR A 177 -21.28 -13.90 -0.46
N LEU A 178 -21.33 -12.86 0.40
CA LEU A 178 -20.15 -12.19 0.95
C LEU A 178 -19.33 -13.12 1.85
N VAL A 179 -19.99 -13.88 2.72
CA VAL A 179 -19.32 -14.83 3.62
C VAL A 179 -18.64 -15.96 2.86
N LYS A 180 -19.33 -16.52 1.86
CA LYS A 180 -18.81 -17.65 1.09
C LYS A 180 -17.56 -17.31 0.27
N ASN A 181 -17.44 -16.07 -0.20
CA ASN A 181 -16.39 -15.67 -1.12
C ASN A 181 -15.27 -14.86 -0.47
N ALA A 182 -15.37 -14.53 0.84
CA ALA A 182 -14.40 -13.70 1.53
C ALA A 182 -13.01 -14.34 1.60
N THR A 183 -12.02 -13.58 1.17
CA THR A 183 -10.59 -13.90 1.28
C THR A 183 -9.88 -12.82 2.11
N ASP A 184 -8.70 -13.13 2.64
CA ASP A 184 -7.94 -12.15 3.41
C ASP A 184 -7.38 -11.05 2.50
N GLN A 185 -7.56 -9.81 2.92
CA GLN A 185 -7.06 -8.60 2.28
C GLN A 185 -6.15 -7.85 3.26
N PRO A 186 -5.13 -7.12 2.78
CA PRO A 186 -4.25 -6.34 3.63
C PRO A 186 -4.97 -5.12 4.24
N GLU A 187 -4.48 -4.69 5.41
CA GLU A 187 -4.93 -3.46 6.06
C GLU A 187 -4.71 -2.24 5.14
N PRO A 188 -5.75 -1.42 4.88
CA PRO A 188 -5.58 -0.19 4.12
C PRO A 188 -4.86 0.87 4.96
N ARG A 189 -4.02 1.69 4.31
CA ARG A 189 -3.23 2.75 4.95
C ARG A 189 -3.66 4.12 4.43
N ALA A 190 -3.53 5.15 5.27
CA ALA A 190 -3.78 6.53 4.85
C ALA A 190 -2.73 7.03 3.85
N GLU A 191 -1.50 6.56 4.02
CA GLU A 191 -0.37 6.93 3.17
C GLU A 191 -0.26 5.99 1.99
N LEU A 192 0.11 6.53 0.82
CA LEU A 192 0.42 5.75 -0.36
C LEU A 192 1.94 5.60 -0.47
N SER A 193 2.43 4.38 -0.59
CA SER A 193 3.85 4.07 -0.74
C SER A 193 4.08 2.91 -1.72
N VAL A 194 5.29 2.84 -2.23
CA VAL A 194 5.75 1.77 -3.14
C VAL A 194 7.07 1.23 -2.61
N ASP A 195 7.19 -0.06 -2.54
CA ASP A 195 8.39 -0.76 -2.07
C ASP A 195 8.83 -1.85 -3.05
N PRO A 196 10.07 -1.81 -3.55
CA PRO A 196 11.06 -0.76 -3.37
C PRO A 196 10.69 0.55 -4.09
N ALA A 197 11.22 1.70 -3.65
CA ALA A 197 11.04 2.96 -4.36
C ALA A 197 11.86 3.05 -5.65
N ASN A 198 12.94 2.26 -5.75
CA ASN A 198 13.82 2.24 -6.91
C ASN A 198 14.24 0.80 -7.23
N ALA A 199 14.40 0.50 -8.52
CA ALA A 199 14.91 -0.76 -9.02
C ALA A 199 15.82 -0.55 -10.22
N THR A 200 16.55 -1.59 -10.63
CA THR A 200 17.39 -1.60 -11.84
C THR A 200 17.12 -2.87 -12.64
N ALA A 201 17.18 -2.76 -13.97
CA ALA A 201 17.11 -3.91 -14.87
C ALA A 201 17.89 -3.62 -16.16
N THR A 202 18.09 -4.63 -17.00
CA THR A 202 18.55 -4.46 -18.38
C THR A 202 17.34 -4.24 -19.30
N VAL A 203 17.53 -3.54 -20.40
CA VAL A 203 16.52 -3.40 -21.46
C VAL A 203 16.04 -4.77 -21.91
N GLY A 204 14.72 -4.93 -22.04
CA GLY A 204 14.07 -6.21 -22.34
C GLY A 204 13.71 -7.06 -21.11
N ALA A 205 14.23 -6.72 -19.92
CA ALA A 205 13.83 -7.36 -18.66
C ALA A 205 12.77 -6.50 -17.91
N LYS A 206 12.16 -7.10 -16.90
CA LYS A 206 11.24 -6.40 -15.97
C LYS A 206 11.99 -5.96 -14.72
N ALA A 207 11.85 -4.69 -14.32
CA ALA A 207 12.31 -4.18 -13.04
C ALA A 207 11.20 -4.33 -11.99
N GLY A 208 11.50 -4.84 -10.82
CA GLY A 208 10.53 -5.07 -9.74
C GLY A 208 10.62 -6.47 -9.14
N PRO A 209 9.62 -6.99 -8.41
CA PRO A 209 8.29 -6.37 -8.22
C PRO A 209 8.31 -5.11 -7.38
N PHE A 210 7.40 -4.20 -7.68
CA PHE A 210 7.06 -3.05 -6.86
C PHE A 210 5.76 -3.35 -6.12
N THR A 211 5.77 -3.35 -4.79
CA THR A 211 4.59 -3.61 -3.96
C THR A 211 3.96 -2.30 -3.51
N VAL A 212 2.65 -2.16 -3.72
CA VAL A 212 1.89 -0.96 -3.35
C VAL A 212 1.26 -1.12 -1.97
N LYS A 213 1.43 -0.12 -1.11
CA LYS A 213 0.75 -0.01 0.19
C LYS A 213 0.04 1.33 0.25
N GLY A 214 -1.27 1.32 0.50
CA GLY A 214 -2.06 2.56 0.45
C GLY A 214 -3.51 2.39 0.87
N PRO A 215 -4.34 3.40 0.57
CA PRO A 215 -5.77 3.35 0.79
C PRO A 215 -6.43 2.17 0.09
N ALA A 216 -7.59 1.75 0.58
CA ALA A 216 -8.43 0.78 -0.12
C ALA A 216 -9.03 1.40 -1.39
N GLY A 217 -9.38 0.56 -2.34
CA GLY A 217 -9.92 0.97 -3.63
C GLY A 217 -8.88 0.95 -4.75
N ALA A 218 -9.25 1.52 -5.88
CA ALA A 218 -8.38 1.55 -7.05
C ALA A 218 -7.33 2.67 -6.93
N ILE A 219 -6.07 2.31 -7.13
CA ILE A 219 -4.93 3.22 -7.18
C ILE A 219 -4.51 3.32 -8.64
N THR A 220 -4.54 4.53 -9.20
CA THR A 220 -4.11 4.79 -10.58
C THR A 220 -2.59 4.69 -10.69
N VAL A 221 -2.10 4.04 -11.74
CA VAL A 221 -0.68 3.87 -12.07
C VAL A 221 -0.39 4.59 -13.38
N ALA A 222 0.50 5.58 -13.36
CA ALA A 222 0.93 6.31 -14.54
C ALA A 222 2.45 6.21 -14.68
N ALA A 223 2.92 5.59 -15.75
CA ALA A 223 4.34 5.44 -16.07
C ALA A 223 4.77 6.41 -17.18
N THR A 224 6.01 6.88 -17.12
CA THR A 224 6.66 7.71 -18.15
C THR A 224 8.06 7.18 -18.44
N GLY A 225 8.45 7.17 -19.70
CA GLY A 225 9.74 6.59 -20.16
C GLY A 225 9.71 5.08 -20.36
N GLY A 226 8.53 4.45 -20.16
CA GLY A 226 8.29 3.01 -20.30
C GLY A 226 6.89 2.65 -19.86
N ALA A 227 6.65 1.39 -19.48
CA ALA A 227 5.34 0.89 -19.10
C ALA A 227 5.35 0.20 -17.72
N ALA A 228 4.22 0.31 -16.99
CA ALA A 228 3.93 -0.53 -15.84
C ALA A 228 3.15 -1.77 -16.32
N VAL A 229 3.59 -2.95 -15.88
CA VAL A 229 3.01 -4.25 -16.30
C VAL A 229 2.82 -5.18 -15.11
N ASP A 230 1.95 -6.17 -15.24
CA ASP A 230 1.80 -7.27 -14.28
C ASP A 230 2.87 -8.37 -14.47
N ALA A 231 2.75 -9.45 -13.70
CA ALA A 231 3.66 -10.59 -13.79
C ALA A 231 3.65 -11.24 -15.17
N GLU A 232 2.55 -11.19 -15.90
CA GLU A 232 2.36 -11.74 -17.26
C GLU A 232 2.79 -10.76 -18.36
N GLY A 233 3.11 -9.49 -18.01
CA GLY A 233 3.51 -8.45 -18.95
C GLY A 233 2.36 -7.65 -19.54
N LYS A 234 1.15 -7.77 -19.00
CA LYS A 234 0.01 -6.96 -19.43
C LYS A 234 0.08 -5.56 -18.79
N PRO A 235 -0.33 -4.50 -19.51
CA PRO A 235 -0.32 -3.14 -18.97
C PRO A 235 -1.16 -3.00 -17.69
N VAL A 236 -0.60 -2.32 -16.69
CA VAL A 236 -1.24 -1.98 -15.42
C VAL A 236 -1.48 -0.47 -15.38
N THR A 237 -2.76 -0.06 -15.39
CA THR A 237 -3.19 1.33 -15.23
C THR A 237 -3.87 1.59 -13.89
N THR A 238 -4.31 0.51 -13.22
CA THR A 238 -4.89 0.53 -11.88
C THR A 238 -4.42 -0.67 -11.08
N ILE A 239 -4.25 -0.49 -9.78
CA ILE A 239 -3.83 -1.54 -8.86
C ILE A 239 -4.54 -1.36 -7.52
N ALA A 240 -4.67 -2.42 -6.73
CA ALA A 240 -5.20 -2.35 -5.38
C ALA A 240 -4.07 -2.30 -4.32
N ASN A 241 -4.42 -1.94 -3.09
CA ASN A 241 -3.53 -2.08 -1.94
C ASN A 241 -3.03 -3.53 -1.82
N GLY A 242 -1.72 -3.71 -1.60
CA GLY A 242 -1.05 -5.01 -1.59
C GLY A 242 -0.70 -5.56 -2.98
N GLY A 243 -1.15 -4.94 -4.06
CA GLY A 243 -0.86 -5.36 -5.43
C GLY A 243 0.60 -5.12 -5.82
N GLN A 244 1.05 -5.86 -6.84
CA GLN A 244 2.40 -5.78 -7.38
C GLN A 244 2.40 -5.41 -8.86
N PHE A 245 3.39 -4.66 -9.29
CA PHE A 245 3.65 -4.34 -10.68
C PHE A 245 5.14 -4.33 -10.98
N TRP A 246 5.48 -4.36 -12.24
CA TRP A 246 6.84 -4.26 -12.76
C TRP A 246 6.93 -3.11 -13.75
N LEU A 247 8.14 -2.60 -13.96
CA LEU A 247 8.41 -1.61 -15.00
C LEU A 247 9.20 -2.25 -16.15
N THR A 248 8.90 -1.82 -17.36
CA THR A 248 9.61 -2.21 -18.60
C THR A 248 10.00 -0.98 -19.39
N ALA A 249 11.10 -1.07 -20.14
CA ALA A 249 11.56 -0.02 -21.05
C ALA A 249 12.03 -0.63 -22.38
N GLU A 250 11.82 0.10 -23.49
CA GLU A 250 12.30 -0.27 -24.83
C GLU A 250 13.76 0.15 -25.05
N GLY A 251 14.25 1.11 -24.25
CA GLY A 251 15.61 1.63 -24.34
C GLY A 251 16.24 1.87 -22.98
N ALA A 252 17.57 2.08 -22.96
CA ALA A 252 18.27 2.46 -21.74
C ALA A 252 17.80 3.84 -21.25
N GLY A 253 17.63 4.00 -19.94
CA GLY A 253 17.15 5.23 -19.33
C GLY A 253 16.36 4.97 -18.04
N THR A 254 15.62 5.97 -17.58
CA THR A 254 14.83 5.88 -16.37
C THR A 254 13.34 5.87 -16.70
N VAL A 255 12.64 4.88 -16.18
CA VAL A 255 11.18 4.83 -16.16
C VAL A 255 10.71 5.34 -14.81
N ASN A 256 9.87 6.36 -14.81
CA ASN A 256 9.26 6.91 -13.61
C ASN A 256 7.80 6.48 -13.54
N VAL A 257 7.32 6.16 -12.35
CA VAL A 257 5.91 5.86 -12.11
C VAL A 257 5.36 6.77 -11.02
N THR A 258 4.16 7.28 -11.25
CA THR A 258 3.37 8.01 -10.25
C THR A 258 2.11 7.21 -9.96
N LEU A 259 1.88 6.94 -8.69
CA LEU A 259 0.67 6.33 -8.20
C LEU A 259 -0.20 7.40 -7.56
N THR A 260 -1.52 7.30 -7.76
CA THR A 260 -2.50 8.24 -7.22
C THR A 260 -3.67 7.47 -6.63
N ALA A 261 -3.96 7.67 -5.35
CA ALA A 261 -5.14 7.16 -4.69
C ALA A 261 -6.06 8.31 -4.28
N GLN A 262 -7.35 8.13 -4.48
CA GLN A 262 -8.37 9.03 -3.96
C GLN A 262 -8.65 8.64 -2.50
N ASP A 263 -9.10 9.62 -1.70
CA ASP A 263 -9.61 9.39 -0.35
C ASP A 263 -8.62 8.68 0.60
N SER A 264 -7.68 9.44 1.16
CA SER A 264 -6.68 8.94 2.13
C SER A 264 -7.31 8.26 3.36
N VAL A 265 -8.53 8.62 3.75
CA VAL A 265 -9.32 7.91 4.78
C VAL A 265 -10.28 6.96 4.06
N SER A 266 -9.84 5.73 3.85
CA SER A 266 -10.56 4.74 3.05
C SER A 266 -11.39 3.77 3.89
N PHE A 267 -12.35 3.09 3.23
CA PHE A 267 -13.06 1.99 3.86
C PHE A 267 -12.11 0.90 4.36
N GLY A 268 -12.48 0.22 5.43
CA GLY A 268 -11.64 -0.77 6.11
C GLY A 268 -10.71 -0.20 7.18
N ARG A 269 -10.65 1.14 7.37
CA ARG A 269 -9.97 1.77 8.50
C ARG A 269 -10.82 1.63 9.76
N VAL A 270 -10.20 1.26 10.89
CA VAL A 270 -10.91 1.13 12.17
C VAL A 270 -10.93 2.44 12.94
N PHE A 271 -11.99 2.61 13.73
CA PHE A 271 -12.20 3.79 14.57
C PHE A 271 -12.55 3.35 16.00
N LEU A 272 -11.75 3.83 16.93
CA LEU A 272 -11.83 3.51 18.35
C LEU A 272 -12.39 4.69 19.13
N PHE A 273 -13.26 4.42 20.11
CA PHE A 273 -13.83 5.47 20.92
C PHE A 273 -12.78 6.10 21.84
N THR A 274 -12.73 7.44 21.87
CA THR A 274 -11.73 8.20 22.64
C THR A 274 -12.10 8.46 24.08
N GLY A 275 -13.32 8.11 24.52
CA GLY A 275 -13.77 8.33 25.89
C GLY A 275 -13.30 7.26 26.87
N THR A 276 -13.53 7.53 28.17
CA THR A 276 -13.09 6.63 29.26
C THR A 276 -13.91 5.35 29.41
N LYS A 277 -15.15 5.34 28.90
CA LYS A 277 -16.02 4.15 28.95
C LYS A 277 -15.82 3.28 27.71
N LYS A 278 -15.94 1.97 27.87
CA LYS A 278 -15.91 1.05 26.72
C LYS A 278 -17.07 1.37 25.76
N ALA A 279 -16.77 1.49 24.49
CA ALA A 279 -17.76 1.61 23.42
C ALA A 279 -17.40 0.72 22.25
N GLN A 280 -18.39 0.42 21.41
CA GLN A 280 -18.28 -0.42 20.23
C GLN A 280 -17.21 0.10 19.27
N LYS A 281 -16.39 -0.78 18.76
CA LYS A 281 -15.42 -0.47 17.71
C LYS A 281 -16.11 -0.43 16.35
N LEU A 282 -15.69 0.51 15.52
CA LEU A 282 -16.26 0.72 14.19
C LEU A 282 -15.21 0.52 13.11
N ILE A 283 -15.65 0.09 11.93
CA ILE A 283 -14.85 0.06 10.72
C ILE A 283 -15.52 0.91 9.65
N LEU A 284 -14.75 1.71 8.95
CA LEU A 284 -15.29 2.61 7.92
C LEU A 284 -15.76 1.80 6.72
N GLY A 285 -16.99 2.05 6.28
CA GLY A 285 -17.60 1.36 5.15
C GLY A 285 -17.51 2.11 3.83
N GLY A 286 -17.23 3.40 3.88
CA GLY A 286 -17.01 4.25 2.71
C GLY A 286 -15.66 4.96 2.83
N SER A 287 -15.36 5.85 1.87
CA SER A 287 -14.08 6.58 1.84
C SER A 287 -14.31 8.09 1.83
N THR A 288 -13.31 8.83 2.31
CA THR A 288 -13.26 10.31 2.31
C THR A 288 -11.80 10.76 2.46
N GLY A 289 -11.56 12.06 2.41
CA GLY A 289 -10.24 12.64 2.62
C GLY A 289 -9.62 13.20 1.36
N ALA A 290 -8.30 13.39 1.39
CA ALA A 290 -7.54 13.99 0.31
C ALA A 290 -6.96 12.93 -0.65
N THR A 291 -6.64 13.36 -1.87
CA THR A 291 -5.87 12.57 -2.81
C THR A 291 -4.42 12.44 -2.32
N VAL A 292 -3.87 11.22 -2.33
CA VAL A 292 -2.48 10.94 -2.00
C VAL A 292 -1.74 10.37 -3.20
N THR A 293 -0.43 10.65 -3.26
CA THR A 293 0.43 10.21 -4.35
C THR A 293 1.70 9.56 -3.84
N ALA A 294 2.23 8.60 -4.59
CA ALA A 294 3.56 8.03 -4.39
C ALA A 294 4.31 7.94 -5.72
N LYS A 295 5.64 7.87 -5.64
CA LYS A 295 6.50 7.76 -6.81
C LYS A 295 7.47 6.60 -6.64
N ALA A 296 7.78 5.93 -7.73
CA ALA A 296 8.87 4.98 -7.83
C ALA A 296 9.57 5.12 -9.19
N ALA A 297 10.76 4.55 -9.32
CA ALA A 297 11.51 4.61 -10.57
C ALA A 297 12.29 3.32 -10.82
N ALA A 298 12.56 3.03 -12.08
CA ALA A 298 13.50 1.98 -12.46
C ALA A 298 14.51 2.51 -13.48
N SER A 299 15.79 2.19 -13.27
CA SER A 299 16.87 2.48 -14.23
C SER A 299 17.14 1.26 -15.09
N PHE A 300 17.11 1.46 -16.40
CA PHE A 300 17.39 0.42 -17.39
C PHE A 300 18.74 0.66 -18.05
N THR A 301 19.62 -0.33 -18.02
CA THR A 301 20.90 -0.34 -18.72
C THR A 301 20.78 -1.08 -20.04
N ALA A 302 21.58 -0.70 -21.03
CA ALA A 302 21.64 -1.45 -22.28
C ALA A 302 21.98 -2.92 -22.01
N ALA A 303 21.38 -3.83 -22.76
CA ALA A 303 21.80 -5.23 -22.72
C ALA A 303 23.28 -5.33 -23.13
N PRO A 304 24.08 -6.21 -22.48
CA PRO A 304 25.44 -6.41 -22.89
C PRO A 304 25.45 -6.82 -24.36
N SER A 305 26.21 -6.09 -25.20
CA SER A 305 26.40 -6.46 -26.59
C SER A 305 27.08 -7.84 -26.64
N SER A 306 26.46 -8.80 -27.33
CA SER A 306 27.10 -10.07 -27.61
C SER A 306 28.41 -9.78 -28.32
N PRO A 307 29.56 -10.34 -27.90
CA PRO A 307 30.82 -10.12 -28.61
C PRO A 307 30.63 -10.56 -30.06
N THR A 308 30.84 -9.62 -30.98
CA THR A 308 30.87 -9.94 -32.39
C THR A 308 31.91 -11.02 -32.57
N PRO A 309 31.61 -12.19 -33.19
CA PRO A 309 32.60 -13.21 -33.39
C PRO A 309 33.76 -12.60 -34.21
N THR A 310 34.94 -12.54 -33.60
CA THR A 310 36.16 -12.12 -34.28
C THR A 310 36.32 -13.04 -35.47
N PRO A 311 36.44 -12.51 -36.72
CA PRO A 311 36.64 -13.37 -37.87
C PRO A 311 37.92 -14.19 -37.65
N THR A 312 37.77 -15.50 -37.53
CA THR A 312 38.91 -16.44 -37.53
C THR A 312 39.57 -16.30 -38.86
N VAL A 313 40.71 -15.62 -38.90
CA VAL A 313 41.58 -15.61 -40.09
C VAL A 313 41.96 -17.06 -40.39
N SER A 314 41.41 -17.58 -41.46
CA SER A 314 41.77 -18.89 -42.00
C SER A 314 43.26 -18.86 -42.34
N ALA A 315 44.06 -19.64 -41.61
CA ALA A 315 45.47 -19.77 -41.90
C ALA A 315 45.60 -20.38 -43.29
N SER A 316 46.30 -19.63 -44.19
CA SER A 316 46.68 -20.08 -45.51
C SER A 316 47.64 -21.31 -45.40
N PRO A 317 47.51 -22.35 -46.23
CA PRO A 317 48.33 -23.55 -46.10
C PRO A 317 49.76 -23.23 -46.46
N THR A 318 50.71 -23.49 -45.55
CA THR A 318 52.17 -23.49 -45.81
C THR A 318 52.55 -24.74 -46.59
N PRO A 319 53.38 -24.64 -47.63
CA PRO A 319 53.77 -25.81 -48.44
C PRO A 319 54.70 -26.72 -47.68
N SER A 320 54.49 -28.00 -47.90
CA SER A 320 55.23 -29.16 -47.43
C SER A 320 56.70 -29.13 -47.83
N GLY A 321 57.62 -29.28 -46.90
CA GLY A 321 59.08 -29.56 -47.14
C GLY A 321 59.46 -30.85 -46.42
N THR A 322 60.07 -31.71 -47.16
CA THR A 322 60.47 -33.11 -46.97
C THR A 322 61.44 -33.37 -45.80
N PRO A 323 61.55 -34.61 -45.29
CA PRO A 323 62.11 -34.95 -43.98
C PRO A 323 63.60 -35.26 -44.01
N THR A 324 64.28 -35.11 -42.90
CA THR A 324 65.53 -35.81 -42.61
C THR A 324 65.61 -36.24 -41.16
N ALA A 325 66.14 -37.43 -41.00
CA ALA A 325 66.09 -38.39 -39.94
C ALA A 325 67.02 -38.18 -38.72
N THR A 326 66.70 -38.97 -37.69
CA THR A 326 67.57 -39.71 -36.75
C THR A 326 68.09 -38.98 -35.50
N THR A 327 67.99 -39.39 -34.32
CA THR A 327 67.85 -40.53 -33.41
C THR A 327 68.02 -40.08 -31.94
N PRO A 328 67.64 -40.92 -30.98
CA PRO A 328 67.44 -40.51 -29.57
C PRO A 328 68.63 -40.95 -28.69
N PRO A 329 68.55 -41.13 -27.38
CA PRO A 329 67.70 -40.69 -26.26
C PRO A 329 68.51 -40.17 -25.05
N ALA A 330 67.88 -39.66 -24.02
CA ALA A 330 68.16 -39.89 -22.59
C ALA A 330 67.20 -39.25 -21.65
N SER A 331 66.59 -40.05 -20.84
CA SER A 331 65.96 -39.77 -19.56
C SER A 331 67.01 -39.91 -18.43
N PRO A 332 66.92 -39.56 -17.19
CA PRO A 332 65.71 -39.24 -16.35
C PRO A 332 65.92 -38.13 -15.31
N ALA A 333 64.81 -37.85 -14.66
CA ALA A 333 64.46 -37.19 -13.38
C ALA A 333 65.60 -37.03 -12.30
N PRO A 334 65.43 -36.30 -11.14
CA PRO A 334 64.13 -36.08 -10.39
C PRO A 334 63.96 -34.73 -9.70
N SER A 335 62.69 -34.51 -9.27
CA SER A 335 62.22 -33.98 -8.00
C SER A 335 62.94 -32.87 -7.25
N THR A 336 62.26 -31.80 -6.97
CA THR A 336 62.08 -31.26 -5.60
C THR A 336 61.00 -30.15 -5.60
N SER A 337 59.94 -30.34 -4.85
CA SER A 337 59.20 -29.27 -4.17
C SER A 337 60.04 -28.79 -2.95
N PRO A 338 59.90 -27.61 -2.37
CA PRO A 338 58.65 -27.09 -1.83
C PRO A 338 58.51 -25.54 -1.75
N ALA A 339 57.41 -25.15 -1.22
CA ALA A 339 57.14 -24.01 -0.33
C ALA A 339 56.41 -22.80 -0.87
N SER A 340 55.19 -22.70 -0.41
CA SER A 340 54.58 -21.57 0.31
C SER A 340 54.79 -20.16 -0.20
N GLY A 341 53.71 -19.56 -0.66
CA GLY A 341 53.59 -18.12 -0.79
C GLY A 341 52.12 -17.73 -0.88
N GLY A 342 51.55 -17.32 0.23
CA GLY A 342 50.15 -16.95 0.38
C GLY A 342 49.72 -15.83 -0.57
N GLY A 343 48.74 -16.13 -1.40
CA GLY A 343 48.00 -15.14 -2.14
C GLY A 343 46.89 -14.58 -1.29
N ALA A 344 47.06 -13.34 -0.85
CA ALA A 344 46.00 -12.59 -0.13
C ALA A 344 44.80 -12.35 -1.06
N LEU A 345 43.63 -12.77 -0.61
CA LEU A 345 42.35 -12.42 -1.22
C LEU A 345 42.09 -10.91 -1.01
N PRO A 346 41.53 -10.19 -2.01
CA PRO A 346 41.18 -8.78 -1.81
C PRO A 346 39.99 -8.67 -0.84
N LEU A 347 40.23 -8.00 0.28
CA LEU A 347 39.22 -7.60 1.24
C LEU A 347 38.36 -6.48 0.62
N THR A 348 37.17 -6.81 0.15
CA THR A 348 36.12 -5.82 -0.10
C THR A 348 35.33 -5.58 1.19
N GLY A 349 35.91 -4.82 2.09
CA GLY A 349 35.25 -4.35 3.32
C GLY A 349 34.87 -2.89 3.18
N SER A 350 33.58 -2.61 2.93
CA SER A 350 33.04 -1.25 3.11
C SER A 350 33.17 -0.83 4.57
N PRO A 351 33.57 0.42 4.86
CA PRO A 351 33.70 0.91 6.23
C PRO A 351 32.32 1.17 6.85
N ILE A 352 31.77 0.17 7.51
CA ILE A 352 30.52 0.28 8.29
C ILE A 352 30.69 1.25 9.51
N ALA A 353 31.91 1.60 9.90
CA ALA A 353 32.20 2.48 11.00
C ALA A 353 31.79 3.95 10.78
N ALA A 354 31.68 4.44 9.53
CA ALA A 354 31.28 5.82 9.25
C ALA A 354 29.77 6.04 9.30
N ALA A 355 28.94 4.98 9.14
CA ALA A 355 27.48 5.10 9.20
C ALA A 355 26.94 5.13 10.65
N ALA A 356 27.66 4.52 11.60
CA ALA A 356 27.22 4.47 13.01
C ALA A 356 27.34 5.82 13.72
N THR A 357 28.31 6.66 13.38
CA THR A 357 28.51 7.98 14.03
C THR A 357 27.47 9.02 13.59
N ALA A 358 27.00 8.97 12.34
CA ALA A 358 25.97 9.88 11.87
C ALA A 358 24.58 9.59 12.51
N GLY A 359 24.26 8.32 12.76
CA GLY A 359 23.01 7.91 13.40
C GLY A 359 22.90 8.37 14.86
N VAL A 360 23.99 8.29 15.64
CA VAL A 360 23.99 8.72 17.04
C VAL A 360 23.84 10.23 17.17
N LEU A 361 24.42 11.02 16.27
CA LEU A 361 24.29 12.48 16.28
C LEU A 361 22.86 12.93 15.93
N LEU A 362 22.17 12.25 15.02
CA LEU A 362 20.78 12.56 14.70
C LEU A 362 19.82 12.19 15.84
N LEU A 363 20.05 11.09 16.54
CA LEU A 363 19.26 10.72 17.72
C LEU A 363 19.46 11.69 18.89
N ALA A 364 20.69 12.19 19.10
CA ALA A 364 20.97 13.18 20.13
C ALA A 364 20.30 14.54 19.82
N ALA A 365 20.31 14.98 18.56
CA ALA A 365 19.63 16.21 18.14
C ALA A 365 18.10 16.09 18.27
N GLY A 366 17.51 14.92 17.94
CA GLY A 366 16.10 14.64 18.11
C GLY A 366 15.65 14.69 19.57
N ALA A 367 16.42 14.08 20.48
CA ALA A 367 16.12 14.07 21.91
C ALA A 367 16.15 15.48 22.54
N VAL A 368 17.12 16.33 22.14
CA VAL A 368 17.19 17.71 22.60
C VAL A 368 15.99 18.52 22.12
N THR A 369 15.54 18.34 20.89
CA THR A 369 14.37 19.05 20.34
C THR A 369 13.09 18.68 21.09
N VAL A 370 12.88 17.39 21.39
CA VAL A 370 11.71 16.90 22.15
C VAL A 370 11.72 17.46 23.58
N LEU A 371 12.87 17.51 24.23
CA LEU A 371 13.02 18.10 25.58
C LEU A 371 12.74 19.60 25.60
N MET A 372 13.18 20.35 24.57
CA MET A 372 12.89 21.78 24.46
C MET A 372 11.40 22.07 24.23
N VAL A 373 10.75 21.29 23.38
CA VAL A 373 9.30 21.42 23.12
C VAL A 373 8.49 21.08 24.38
N ARG A 374 8.87 20.04 25.11
CA ARG A 374 8.20 19.65 26.36
C ARG A 374 8.36 20.72 27.46
N ARG A 375 9.54 21.34 27.59
CA ARG A 375 9.77 22.47 28.56
C ARG A 375 8.97 23.72 28.20
N ARG A 376 8.67 24.00 26.93
CA ARG A 376 7.85 25.16 26.54
C ARG A 376 6.36 24.96 26.86
N LYS A 377 5.85 23.72 26.82
CA LYS A 377 4.43 23.44 27.16
C LYS A 377 4.10 23.56 28.65
N VAL A 378 5.09 23.51 29.54
CA VAL A 378 4.88 23.62 31.01
C VAL A 378 4.84 25.07 31.50
N ARG A 379 5.08 26.07 30.63
CA ARG A 379 5.10 27.51 31.05
C ARG A 379 3.85 28.31 30.69
N PHE A 380 2.78 27.65 30.20
CA PHE A 380 1.51 28.32 29.83
C PHE A 380 0.29 27.87 30.65
N THR A 381 0.50 27.39 31.89
CA THR A 381 -0.58 27.19 32.85
C THR A 381 -0.11 27.79 34.17
N ALA A 382 -0.32 29.09 34.35
CA ALA A 382 -0.46 29.81 35.61
C ALA A 382 -1.35 31.02 35.34
#